data_a75675c5631a272dadc3bd4f7c75376e
#
_entry.id   a75675c5631a272dadc3bd4f7c75376e
#
_cell.length_a   1.000
_cell.length_b   1.000
_cell.length_c   1.000
_cell.angle_alpha   90.00
_cell.angle_beta   90.00
_cell.angle_gamma   90.00
#
_symmetry.space_group_name_H-M   'P 1'
#
loop_
_entity.id
_entity.type
_entity.pdbx_description
1 polymer ?
#
loop_
_entity_poly.entity_id
_entity_poly.type
_entity_poly.pdbx_seq_one_letter_code
_entity_poly.pdbx_strand_id
1 'polypeptide(L)'
;MPIEGYVAAGAVMTWSYGGGMDTGGLAELDARISGCRACPRLVAWREEVARTKRAAFADETYWGRPVPGFGPADARLLIVGLAPAAHGGNRTGRMFTGDRSGDVLYQALYDVGLASQPASVSAADGLELRGVRITAPVHCAPPDNKPTPAERDTCRPWLVTELELLRPSLHAVVVLGAYGWQAALPAFAEAGWAVPKPRPVFAHGARVSLDGLELFGSFHVSQRNTFTGKLTPEMLRDVLRTAKEAAGLA
;
A
#
# COMPACT_ATOMS: atom_id res chain seq x y z
N MET A 1 -31.77 0.08 -48.88
CA MET A 1 -30.68 0.77 -48.17
C MET A 1 -30.38 -0.03 -46.92
N PRO A 2 -29.20 -0.67 -46.79
CA PRO A 2 -28.88 -1.48 -45.64
C PRO A 2 -28.26 -0.61 -44.56
N ILE A 3 -28.65 -0.86 -43.32
CA ILE A 3 -28.12 -0.27 -42.08
C ILE A 3 -26.88 -1.08 -41.70
N GLU A 4 -25.72 -0.43 -41.75
CA GLU A 4 -24.46 -1.01 -41.32
C GLU A 4 -24.38 -1.09 -39.79
N GLY A 5 -24.09 -2.31 -39.32
CA GLY A 5 -23.91 -2.59 -37.89
C GLY A 5 -22.58 -2.06 -37.39
N TYR A 6 -22.62 -1.37 -36.26
CA TYR A 6 -21.45 -0.92 -35.49
C TYR A 6 -20.93 -2.12 -34.66
N VAL A 7 -19.82 -2.68 -35.05
CA VAL A 7 -19.09 -3.67 -34.23
C VAL A 7 -18.13 -2.91 -33.36
N ALA A 8 -18.39 -2.91 -32.05
CA ALA A 8 -17.45 -2.39 -31.04
C ALA A 8 -16.29 -3.37 -30.90
N ALA A 9 -15.14 -3.00 -31.49
CA ALA A 9 -13.88 -3.69 -31.25
C ALA A 9 -13.38 -3.38 -29.84
N GLY A 10 -13.26 -4.43 -29.01
CA GLY A 10 -12.60 -4.35 -27.71
C GLY A 10 -11.11 -4.01 -27.88
N ALA A 11 -10.74 -2.80 -27.57
CA ALA A 11 -9.34 -2.39 -27.51
C ALA A 11 -8.72 -2.98 -26.24
N VAL A 12 -8.02 -4.09 -26.36
CA VAL A 12 -7.02 -4.53 -25.38
C VAL A 12 -5.87 -3.52 -25.48
N MET A 13 -5.75 -2.66 -24.47
CA MET A 13 -4.57 -1.79 -24.36
C MET A 13 -3.36 -2.67 -24.04
N THR A 14 -2.62 -3.03 -25.06
CA THR A 14 -1.28 -3.59 -24.92
C THR A 14 -0.31 -2.46 -24.62
N TRP A 15 0.17 -2.39 -23.40
CA TRP A 15 1.25 -1.48 -23.01
C TRP A 15 2.57 -2.09 -23.51
N SER A 16 3.12 -1.53 -24.60
CA SER A 16 4.47 -1.87 -25.04
C SER A 16 5.47 -1.03 -24.25
N TYR A 17 6.21 -1.67 -23.36
CA TYR A 17 7.37 -1.09 -22.71
C TYR A 17 8.56 -1.13 -23.67
N GLY A 18 8.79 -0.05 -24.38
CA GLY A 18 10.00 0.18 -25.15
C GLY A 18 10.61 1.52 -24.75
N GLY A 19 11.79 1.47 -24.10
CA GLY A 19 12.65 2.64 -23.97
C GLY A 19 12.95 3.08 -22.54
N GLY A 20 14.24 3.04 -22.18
CA GLY A 20 14.97 3.83 -21.19
C GLY A 20 14.29 4.10 -19.83
N MET A 21 14.90 3.61 -18.74
CA MET A 21 14.53 4.03 -17.39
C MET A 21 14.72 5.55 -17.27
N ASP A 22 13.64 6.27 -17.48
CA ASP A 22 13.58 7.70 -17.21
C ASP A 22 13.29 7.92 -15.72
N THR A 23 14.11 8.74 -15.07
CA THR A 23 14.12 8.99 -13.64
C THR A 23 12.95 9.82 -13.10
N GLY A 24 11.81 9.82 -13.76
CA GLY A 24 10.50 10.23 -13.24
C GLY A 24 10.02 9.33 -12.10
N GLY A 25 10.42 8.10 -12.11
CA GLY A 25 10.44 7.13 -11.02
C GLY A 25 9.17 7.07 -10.18
N LEU A 26 9.35 6.90 -8.88
CA LEU A 26 8.25 6.78 -7.91
C LEU A 26 7.44 8.08 -7.75
N ALA A 27 8.03 9.26 -7.91
CA ALA A 27 7.31 10.53 -7.80
C ALA A 27 6.27 10.68 -8.93
N GLU A 28 6.61 10.28 -10.16
CA GLU A 28 5.67 10.26 -11.28
C GLU A 28 4.58 9.20 -11.07
N LEU A 29 4.95 8.01 -10.61
CA LEU A 29 3.99 6.97 -10.25
C LEU A 29 3.00 7.47 -9.18
N ASP A 30 3.48 8.10 -8.12
CA ASP A 30 2.67 8.65 -7.03
C ASP A 30 1.70 9.75 -7.54
N ALA A 31 2.14 10.60 -8.45
CA ALA A 31 1.29 11.60 -9.10
C ALA A 31 0.19 10.94 -9.95
N ARG A 32 0.53 9.92 -10.74
CA ARG A 32 -0.42 9.17 -11.57
C ARG A 32 -1.43 8.38 -10.72
N ILE A 33 -0.99 7.74 -9.64
CA ILE A 33 -1.86 7.08 -8.67
C ILE A 33 -2.88 8.08 -8.14
N SER A 34 -2.44 9.26 -7.70
CA SER A 34 -3.29 10.30 -7.10
C SER A 34 -4.35 10.84 -8.06
N GLY A 35 -4.17 10.69 -9.38
CA GLY A 35 -5.13 11.04 -10.43
C GLY A 35 -6.08 9.90 -10.85
N CYS A 36 -5.90 8.67 -10.35
CA CYS A 36 -6.62 7.49 -10.82
C CYS A 36 -8.13 7.54 -10.50
N ARG A 37 -8.95 7.15 -11.48
CA ARG A 37 -10.44 7.07 -11.37
C ARG A 37 -10.99 5.75 -11.93
N ALA A 38 -10.19 4.69 -12.01
CA ALA A 38 -10.56 3.43 -12.69
C ALA A 38 -11.64 2.61 -11.97
N CYS A 39 -11.90 2.84 -10.67
CA CYS A 39 -12.87 2.09 -9.88
C CYS A 39 -14.07 2.98 -9.50
N PRO A 40 -15.19 3.00 -10.25
CA PRO A 40 -16.31 3.93 -10.03
C PRO A 40 -16.88 3.91 -8.60
N ARG A 41 -17.03 2.72 -7.99
CA ARG A 41 -17.52 2.57 -6.61
C ARG A 41 -16.59 3.22 -5.59
N LEU A 42 -15.27 3.02 -5.75
CA LEU A 42 -14.27 3.61 -4.85
C LEU A 42 -14.17 5.13 -5.04
N VAL A 43 -14.27 5.59 -6.28
CA VAL A 43 -14.30 7.03 -6.60
C VAL A 43 -15.48 7.69 -5.92
N ALA A 44 -16.69 7.16 -6.15
CA ALA A 44 -17.91 7.72 -5.54
C ALA A 44 -17.81 7.73 -4.00
N TRP A 45 -17.35 6.63 -3.40
CA TRP A 45 -17.25 6.52 -1.94
C TRP A 45 -16.22 7.49 -1.33
N ARG A 46 -14.98 7.53 -1.85
CA ARG A 46 -13.94 8.38 -1.29
C ARG A 46 -14.28 9.88 -1.41
N GLU A 47 -14.90 10.29 -2.54
CA GLU A 47 -15.32 11.66 -2.78
C GLU A 47 -16.53 12.04 -1.91
N GLU A 48 -17.50 11.13 -1.75
CA GLU A 48 -18.63 11.34 -0.84
C GLU A 48 -18.16 11.48 0.60
N VAL A 49 -17.25 10.61 1.07
CA VAL A 49 -16.65 10.75 2.41
C VAL A 49 -15.91 12.06 2.58
N ALA A 50 -15.21 12.54 1.54
CA ALA A 50 -14.50 13.82 1.58
C ALA A 50 -15.47 15.01 1.62
N ARG A 51 -16.63 14.89 1.02
CA ARG A 51 -17.69 15.92 1.00
C ARG A 51 -18.46 15.95 2.33
N THR A 52 -18.91 14.80 2.83
CA THR A 52 -19.75 14.68 4.04
C THR A 52 -18.93 14.75 5.32
N LYS A 53 -17.68 14.31 5.27
CA LYS A 53 -16.72 14.29 6.37
C LYS A 53 -17.24 13.54 7.61
N ARG A 54 -16.49 13.51 8.66
CA ARG A 54 -16.88 13.10 10.00
C ARG A 54 -16.96 14.36 10.87
N ALA A 55 -17.91 14.46 11.78
CA ALA A 55 -18.09 15.63 12.64
C ALA A 55 -16.79 16.09 13.34
N ALA A 56 -15.98 15.14 13.82
CA ALA A 56 -14.68 15.44 14.46
C ALA A 56 -13.64 16.09 13.52
N PHE A 57 -13.88 16.09 12.20
CA PHE A 57 -12.97 16.59 11.17
C PHE A 57 -13.71 17.52 10.19
N ALA A 58 -14.82 18.15 10.63
CA ALA A 58 -15.68 18.96 9.79
C ALA A 58 -14.94 20.15 9.15
N ASP A 59 -14.01 20.73 9.89
CA ASP A 59 -13.23 21.90 9.46
C ASP A 59 -11.98 21.54 8.65
N GLU A 60 -11.63 20.24 8.53
CA GLU A 60 -10.46 19.82 7.77
C GLU A 60 -10.79 19.69 6.28
N THR A 61 -9.80 19.98 5.43
CA THR A 61 -9.87 19.65 4.00
C THR A 61 -9.43 18.21 3.80
N TYR A 62 -10.34 17.37 3.29
CA TYR A 62 -10.01 15.99 2.95
C TYR A 62 -9.28 15.92 1.61
N TRP A 63 -8.31 15.02 1.52
CA TRP A 63 -7.61 14.68 0.28
C TRP A 63 -8.56 14.13 -0.79
N GLY A 64 -9.42 13.15 -0.46
CA GLY A 64 -10.48 12.61 -1.30
C GLY A 64 -10.03 11.94 -2.61
N ARG A 65 -8.74 11.64 -2.74
CA ARG A 65 -8.11 11.03 -3.93
C ARG A 65 -7.47 9.69 -3.56
N PRO A 66 -6.99 8.90 -4.54
CA PRO A 66 -6.11 7.77 -4.24
C PRO A 66 -4.90 8.25 -3.45
N VAL A 67 -4.49 7.45 -2.48
CA VAL A 67 -3.34 7.75 -1.62
C VAL A 67 -2.12 7.06 -2.22
N PRO A 68 -1.08 7.79 -2.62
CA PRO A 68 0.15 7.19 -3.15
C PRO A 68 0.97 6.50 -2.07
N GLY A 69 2.06 5.86 -2.45
CA GLY A 69 3.05 5.36 -1.51
C GLY A 69 3.73 6.49 -0.73
N PHE A 70 4.31 6.16 0.42
CA PHE A 70 5.00 7.13 1.28
C PHE A 70 6.35 6.57 1.74
N GLY A 71 7.41 7.32 1.51
CA GLY A 71 8.79 6.99 1.87
C GLY A 71 9.76 7.19 0.71
N PRO A 72 11.08 6.98 0.95
CA PRO A 72 12.14 7.25 -0.04
C PRO A 72 12.04 6.34 -1.28
N ALA A 73 12.60 6.82 -2.39
CA ALA A 73 12.59 6.11 -3.66
C ALA A 73 13.57 4.93 -3.71
N ASP A 74 14.57 4.94 -2.87
CA ASP A 74 15.60 3.90 -2.70
C ASP A 74 15.33 3.01 -1.47
N ALA A 75 14.06 2.89 -1.08
CA ALA A 75 13.67 2.11 0.09
C ALA A 75 14.15 0.64 -0.02
N ARG A 76 14.75 0.16 1.06
CA ARG A 76 15.23 -1.22 1.18
C ARG A 76 14.19 -2.13 1.84
N LEU A 77 13.24 -1.55 2.54
CA LEU A 77 12.11 -2.22 3.19
C LEU A 77 10.79 -1.62 2.66
N LEU A 78 9.86 -2.47 2.22
CA LEU A 78 8.51 -2.06 1.84
C LEU A 78 7.49 -2.58 2.86
N ILE A 79 6.56 -1.74 3.28
CA ILE A 79 5.40 -2.16 4.07
C ILE A 79 4.15 -2.11 3.19
N VAL A 80 3.47 -3.25 3.08
CA VAL A 80 2.25 -3.38 2.28
C VAL A 80 1.04 -3.51 3.20
N GLY A 81 0.15 -2.53 3.18
CA GLY A 81 -1.09 -2.50 3.94
C GLY A 81 -2.25 -3.22 3.25
N LEU A 82 -3.46 -2.69 3.45
CA LEU A 82 -4.69 -3.14 2.79
C LEU A 82 -5.21 -2.08 1.82
N ALA A 83 -5.60 -0.94 2.35
CA ALA A 83 -6.14 0.22 1.67
C ALA A 83 -6.19 1.41 2.64
N PRO A 84 -6.27 2.67 2.16
CA PRO A 84 -6.46 3.83 3.02
C PRO A 84 -7.77 3.77 3.79
N ALA A 85 -7.77 4.20 5.05
CA ALA A 85 -8.98 4.38 5.82
C ALA A 85 -9.74 5.64 5.39
N ALA A 86 -11.08 5.60 5.45
CA ALA A 86 -11.97 6.68 4.99
C ALA A 86 -11.69 8.03 5.69
N HIS A 87 -11.40 8.01 7.00
CA HIS A 87 -11.09 9.20 7.81
C HIS A 87 -9.61 9.27 8.25
N GLY A 88 -8.77 8.35 7.74
CA GLY A 88 -7.31 8.36 7.84
C GLY A 88 -6.66 8.82 6.54
N GLY A 89 -6.07 7.89 5.77
CA GLY A 89 -5.38 8.21 4.52
C GLY A 89 -6.23 8.96 3.49
N ASN A 90 -7.53 8.64 3.36
CA ASN A 90 -8.43 9.39 2.47
C ASN A 90 -8.66 10.85 2.93
N ARG A 91 -8.51 11.13 4.23
CA ARG A 91 -8.55 12.49 4.77
C ARG A 91 -7.21 13.21 4.56
N THR A 92 -6.12 12.57 4.92
CA THR A 92 -4.80 13.20 5.06
C THR A 92 -3.93 13.16 3.80
N GLY A 93 -4.21 12.26 2.85
CA GLY A 93 -3.40 12.06 1.65
C GLY A 93 -2.14 11.22 1.87
N ARG A 94 -1.91 10.65 3.08
CA ARG A 94 -0.77 9.80 3.39
C ARG A 94 -1.21 8.47 4.02
N MET A 95 -0.56 7.37 3.61
CA MET A 95 -0.85 6.03 4.13
C MET A 95 -0.71 5.97 5.66
N PHE A 96 -1.65 5.28 6.32
CA PHE A 96 -1.68 5.09 7.79
C PHE A 96 -1.61 6.39 8.60
N THR A 97 -2.12 7.51 8.10
CA THR A 97 -2.02 8.81 8.75
C THR A 97 -3.35 9.27 9.30
N GLY A 98 -3.36 9.69 10.57
CA GLY A 98 -4.54 10.26 11.23
C GLY A 98 -5.62 9.24 11.60
N ASP A 99 -5.27 7.99 11.81
CA ASP A 99 -6.14 6.93 12.33
C ASP A 99 -5.39 5.98 13.29
N ARG A 100 -6.15 5.17 14.03
CA ARG A 100 -5.60 4.27 15.05
C ARG A 100 -4.64 3.20 14.50
N SER A 101 -4.81 2.78 13.26
CA SER A 101 -3.88 1.83 12.62
C SER A 101 -2.53 2.49 12.39
N GLY A 102 -2.56 3.76 12.01
CA GLY A 102 -1.37 4.60 11.87
C GLY A 102 -0.65 4.83 13.19
N ASP A 103 -1.39 5.13 14.27
CA ASP A 103 -0.80 5.29 15.62
C ASP A 103 0.04 4.07 16.00
N VAL A 104 -0.52 2.86 15.78
CA VAL A 104 0.18 1.61 16.11
C VAL A 104 1.39 1.37 15.21
N LEU A 105 1.24 1.58 13.89
CA LEU A 105 2.32 1.33 12.95
C LEU A 105 3.49 2.30 13.12
N TYR A 106 3.22 3.61 13.18
CA TYR A 106 4.28 4.60 13.28
C TYR A 106 4.98 4.58 14.64
N GLN A 107 4.26 4.30 15.73
CA GLN A 107 4.90 4.05 17.03
C GLN A 107 5.89 2.87 16.93
N ALA A 108 5.48 1.75 16.34
CA ALA A 108 6.37 0.60 16.19
C ALA A 108 7.57 0.88 15.26
N LEU A 109 7.37 1.63 14.17
CA LEU A 109 8.45 2.05 13.27
C LEU A 109 9.44 2.98 13.98
N TYR A 110 8.95 3.92 14.79
CA TYR A 110 9.79 4.79 15.62
C TYR A 110 10.61 3.99 16.64
N ASP A 111 9.97 3.05 17.34
CA ASP A 111 10.61 2.20 18.36
C ASP A 111 11.78 1.37 17.78
N VAL A 112 11.70 1.00 16.51
CA VAL A 112 12.77 0.26 15.81
C VAL A 112 13.70 1.15 14.98
N GLY A 113 13.55 2.48 15.05
CA GLY A 113 14.42 3.45 14.40
C GLY A 113 14.16 3.68 12.90
N LEU A 114 13.00 3.24 12.38
CA LEU A 114 12.60 3.35 10.97
C LEU A 114 11.73 4.59 10.65
N ALA A 115 11.30 5.33 11.68
CA ALA A 115 10.58 6.60 11.54
C ALA A 115 11.20 7.69 12.39
N SER A 116 11.07 8.96 11.98
CA SER A 116 11.63 10.13 12.69
C SER A 116 10.83 10.51 13.94
N GLN A 117 9.55 10.12 13.98
CA GLN A 117 8.61 10.42 15.08
C GLN A 117 7.59 9.30 15.27
N PRO A 118 6.99 9.15 16.47
CA PRO A 118 6.09 8.03 16.79
C PRO A 118 4.67 8.20 16.28
N ALA A 119 4.30 9.37 15.78
CA ALA A 119 2.94 9.70 15.33
C ALA A 119 2.93 10.25 13.91
N SER A 120 1.80 10.02 13.21
CA SER A 120 1.54 10.54 11.88
C SER A 120 0.14 11.15 11.86
N VAL A 121 0.06 12.48 11.89
CA VAL A 121 -1.21 13.21 12.04
C VAL A 121 -1.67 13.89 10.75
N SER A 122 -0.73 14.34 9.91
CA SER A 122 -1.01 14.97 8.62
C SER A 122 0.11 14.69 7.61
N ALA A 123 -0.12 14.94 6.32
CA ALA A 123 0.92 14.78 5.31
C ALA A 123 2.06 15.81 5.44
N ALA A 124 1.84 16.90 6.19
CA ALA A 124 2.81 17.99 6.39
C ALA A 124 3.42 18.02 7.81
N ASP A 125 3.35 16.94 8.59
CA ASP A 125 3.79 16.90 10.00
C ASP A 125 5.31 16.69 10.18
N GLY A 126 6.08 16.64 9.10
CA GLY A 126 7.53 16.45 9.14
C GLY A 126 7.99 15.02 9.40
N LEU A 127 7.07 14.04 9.39
CA LEU A 127 7.44 12.63 9.51
C LEU A 127 8.30 12.17 8.31
N GLU A 128 9.42 11.55 8.62
CA GLU A 128 10.32 10.92 7.67
C GLU A 128 10.47 9.43 7.95
N LEU A 129 10.54 8.62 6.90
CA LEU A 129 10.85 7.19 6.96
C LEU A 129 12.30 6.94 6.53
N ARG A 130 13.00 6.08 7.27
CA ARG A 130 14.42 5.78 7.07
C ARG A 130 14.59 4.44 6.37
N GLY A 131 14.81 4.48 5.05
CA GLY A 131 14.98 3.28 4.23
C GLY A 131 13.72 2.42 4.08
N VAL A 132 12.57 2.95 4.46
CA VAL A 132 11.27 2.26 4.43
C VAL A 132 10.31 3.03 3.53
N ARG A 133 9.54 2.31 2.72
CA ARG A 133 8.37 2.85 2.00
C ARG A 133 7.10 2.10 2.42
N ILE A 134 5.98 2.77 2.45
CA ILE A 134 4.67 2.21 2.82
C ILE A 134 3.73 2.35 1.64
N THR A 135 3.07 1.26 1.26
CA THR A 135 2.07 1.23 0.18
C THR A 135 0.88 0.33 0.53
N ALA A 136 -0.06 0.21 -0.38
CA ALA A 136 -1.19 -0.70 -0.26
C ALA A 136 -1.60 -1.26 -1.63
N PRO A 137 -2.15 -2.48 -1.72
CA PRO A 137 -2.63 -3.06 -2.96
C PRO A 137 -3.86 -2.36 -3.54
N VAL A 138 -4.54 -1.53 -2.73
CA VAL A 138 -5.64 -0.66 -3.16
C VAL A 138 -5.40 0.75 -2.64
N HIS A 139 -5.30 1.71 -3.52
CA HIS A 139 -4.95 3.10 -3.20
C HIS A 139 -6.13 4.01 -2.83
N CYS A 140 -7.37 3.52 -2.95
CA CYS A 140 -8.59 4.25 -2.58
C CYS A 140 -9.20 3.66 -1.32
N ALA A 141 -9.76 4.52 -0.44
CA ALA A 141 -10.56 4.05 0.68
C ALA A 141 -11.79 3.29 0.19
N PRO A 142 -11.99 2.02 0.57
CA PRO A 142 -13.21 1.29 0.22
C PRO A 142 -14.27 1.42 1.32
N PRO A 143 -15.56 1.26 1.00
CA PRO A 143 -16.61 1.08 2.00
C PRO A 143 -16.26 -0.07 2.96
N ASP A 144 -16.47 0.15 4.27
CA ASP A 144 -16.21 -0.83 5.34
C ASP A 144 -14.77 -1.41 5.37
N ASN A 145 -13.80 -0.72 4.78
CA ASN A 145 -12.43 -1.20 4.56
C ASN A 145 -12.39 -2.53 3.79
N LYS A 146 -13.36 -2.76 2.87
CA LYS A 146 -13.49 -3.99 2.09
C LYS A 146 -13.47 -3.69 0.58
N PRO A 147 -12.30 -3.64 -0.06
CA PRO A 147 -12.24 -3.60 -1.51
C PRO A 147 -12.72 -4.93 -2.10
N THR A 148 -13.37 -4.88 -3.26
CA THR A 148 -13.76 -6.07 -4.00
C THR A 148 -12.55 -6.72 -4.69
N PRO A 149 -12.62 -8.02 -5.07
CA PRO A 149 -11.58 -8.64 -5.89
C PRO A 149 -11.31 -7.89 -7.19
N ALA A 150 -12.35 -7.41 -7.88
CA ALA A 150 -12.23 -6.64 -9.12
C ALA A 150 -11.46 -5.31 -8.91
N GLU A 151 -11.73 -4.60 -7.82
CA GLU A 151 -11.03 -3.36 -7.47
C GLU A 151 -9.56 -3.60 -7.13
N ARG A 152 -9.27 -4.68 -6.38
CA ARG A 152 -7.91 -5.12 -6.13
C ARG A 152 -7.17 -5.40 -7.44
N ASP A 153 -7.77 -6.16 -8.34
CA ASP A 153 -7.15 -6.56 -9.60
C ASP A 153 -6.99 -5.37 -10.56
N THR A 154 -7.94 -4.43 -10.59
CA THR A 154 -7.83 -3.15 -11.31
C THR A 154 -6.71 -2.26 -10.73
N CYS A 155 -6.46 -2.32 -9.42
CA CYS A 155 -5.44 -1.50 -8.76
C CYS A 155 -4.04 -2.14 -8.79
N ARG A 156 -3.93 -3.46 -9.02
CA ARG A 156 -2.67 -4.22 -9.01
C ARG A 156 -1.55 -3.63 -9.88
N PRO A 157 -1.80 -3.11 -11.10
CA PRO A 157 -0.73 -2.55 -11.94
C PRO A 157 0.08 -1.44 -11.24
N TRP A 158 -0.54 -0.67 -10.33
CA TRP A 158 0.19 0.34 -9.56
C TRP A 158 1.21 -0.28 -8.62
N LEU A 159 0.80 -1.32 -7.88
CA LEU A 159 1.73 -2.05 -7.00
C LEU A 159 2.82 -2.77 -7.79
N VAL A 160 2.51 -3.35 -8.97
CA VAL A 160 3.50 -3.97 -9.85
C VAL A 160 4.55 -2.95 -10.28
N THR A 161 4.13 -1.80 -10.81
CA THR A 161 5.07 -0.73 -11.21
C THR A 161 5.90 -0.22 -10.03
N GLU A 162 5.30 -0.05 -8.85
CA GLU A 162 6.03 0.37 -7.65
C GLU A 162 7.10 -0.66 -7.26
N LEU A 163 6.78 -1.96 -7.32
CA LEU A 163 7.72 -3.04 -7.06
C LEU A 163 8.86 -3.08 -8.09
N GLU A 164 8.56 -2.89 -9.38
CA GLU A 164 9.58 -2.81 -10.44
C GLU A 164 10.55 -1.65 -10.21
N LEU A 165 10.04 -0.47 -9.85
CA LEU A 165 10.85 0.71 -9.57
C LEU A 165 11.71 0.55 -8.31
N LEU A 166 11.21 -0.14 -7.28
CA LEU A 166 11.95 -0.41 -6.04
C LEU A 166 12.93 -1.58 -6.17
N ARG A 167 12.81 -2.42 -7.19
CA ARG A 167 13.59 -3.67 -7.32
C ARG A 167 15.09 -3.51 -7.12
N PRO A 168 15.76 -2.44 -7.60
CA PRO A 168 17.20 -2.28 -7.42
C PRO A 168 17.65 -2.11 -5.96
N SER A 169 16.77 -1.61 -5.09
CA SER A 169 17.08 -1.32 -3.68
C SER A 169 16.35 -2.23 -2.68
N LEU A 170 15.25 -2.87 -3.09
CA LEU A 170 14.34 -3.59 -2.20
C LEU A 170 14.94 -4.94 -1.77
N HIS A 171 15.06 -5.16 -0.44
CA HIS A 171 15.60 -6.40 0.14
C HIS A 171 14.58 -7.12 1.02
N ALA A 172 13.64 -6.38 1.63
CA ALA A 172 12.64 -6.97 2.51
C ALA A 172 11.27 -6.31 2.33
N VAL A 173 10.21 -7.08 2.62
CA VAL A 173 8.82 -6.60 2.59
C VAL A 173 8.09 -7.12 3.83
N VAL A 174 7.37 -6.25 4.52
CA VAL A 174 6.40 -6.62 5.55
C VAL A 174 4.99 -6.45 5.02
N VAL A 175 4.20 -7.52 4.99
CA VAL A 175 2.81 -7.47 4.57
C VAL A 175 1.87 -7.56 5.77
N LEU A 176 1.02 -6.56 5.92
CA LEU A 176 0.09 -6.41 7.03
C LEU A 176 -1.26 -7.09 6.74
N GLY A 177 -1.43 -8.31 7.25
CA GLY A 177 -2.68 -9.07 7.18
C GLY A 177 -2.83 -9.98 5.96
N ALA A 178 -3.73 -10.96 6.09
CA ALA A 178 -3.96 -11.98 5.07
C ALA A 178 -4.44 -11.41 3.72
N TYR A 179 -5.24 -10.35 3.74
CA TYR A 179 -5.70 -9.71 2.50
C TYR A 179 -4.53 -9.10 1.73
N GLY A 180 -3.67 -8.31 2.42
CA GLY A 180 -2.45 -7.76 1.81
C GLY A 180 -1.55 -8.87 1.24
N TRP A 181 -1.37 -9.96 2.00
CA TRP A 181 -0.58 -11.11 1.57
C TRP A 181 -1.10 -11.74 0.28
N GLN A 182 -2.41 -12.02 0.20
CA GLN A 182 -3.04 -12.58 -0.99
C GLN A 182 -2.99 -11.63 -2.20
N ALA A 183 -3.07 -10.33 -1.96
CA ALA A 183 -3.00 -9.33 -3.01
C ALA A 183 -1.57 -9.08 -3.51
N ALA A 184 -0.58 -9.14 -2.62
CA ALA A 184 0.83 -8.86 -2.93
C ALA A 184 1.50 -10.00 -3.72
N LEU A 185 1.23 -11.28 -3.39
CA LEU A 185 1.88 -12.40 -4.07
C LEU A 185 1.71 -12.40 -5.60
N PRO A 186 0.50 -12.16 -6.19
CA PRO A 186 0.38 -11.99 -7.62
C PRO A 186 1.17 -10.80 -8.18
N ALA A 187 1.21 -9.68 -7.46
CA ALA A 187 1.96 -8.50 -7.88
C ALA A 187 3.47 -8.75 -7.90
N PHE A 188 4.02 -9.48 -6.91
CA PHE A 188 5.42 -9.92 -6.93
C PHE A 188 5.72 -10.81 -8.13
N ALA A 189 4.84 -11.77 -8.45
CA ALA A 189 5.02 -12.64 -9.61
C ALA A 189 4.99 -11.86 -10.92
N GLU A 190 4.07 -10.90 -11.07
CA GLU A 190 3.96 -10.04 -12.25
C GLU A 190 5.16 -9.09 -12.38
N ALA A 191 5.70 -8.59 -11.25
CA ALA A 191 6.93 -7.80 -11.21
C ALA A 191 8.21 -8.63 -11.34
N GLY A 192 8.12 -9.95 -11.59
CA GLY A 192 9.22 -10.83 -11.96
C GLY A 192 9.95 -11.51 -10.82
N TRP A 193 9.40 -11.56 -9.58
CA TRP A 193 9.93 -12.42 -8.51
C TRP A 193 9.37 -13.85 -8.60
N ALA A 194 10.22 -14.83 -8.26
CA ALA A 194 9.83 -16.25 -8.24
C ALA A 194 8.96 -16.56 -6.99
N VAL A 195 7.65 -16.46 -7.14
CA VAL A 195 6.72 -16.83 -6.06
C VAL A 195 6.56 -18.35 -6.01
N PRO A 196 6.83 -19.02 -4.86
CA PRO A 196 6.71 -20.46 -4.72
C PRO A 196 5.32 -21.01 -5.08
N LYS A 197 5.32 -22.27 -5.57
CA LYS A 197 4.10 -23.07 -5.80
C LYS A 197 4.17 -24.34 -4.95
N PRO A 198 3.18 -24.62 -4.06
CA PRO A 198 1.99 -23.81 -3.80
C PRO A 198 2.33 -22.44 -3.20
N ARG A 199 1.41 -21.47 -3.36
CA ARG A 199 1.62 -20.12 -2.81
C ARG A 199 1.78 -20.17 -1.29
N PRO A 200 2.72 -19.40 -0.72
CA PRO A 200 2.93 -19.33 0.70
C PRO A 200 1.68 -18.92 1.48
N VAL A 201 1.40 -19.64 2.56
CA VAL A 201 0.24 -19.35 3.43
C VAL A 201 0.59 -18.21 4.39
N PHE A 202 -0.35 -17.29 4.56
CA PHE A 202 -0.20 -16.19 5.50
C PHE A 202 -0.21 -16.70 6.96
N ALA A 203 0.78 -16.25 7.73
CA ALA A 203 0.78 -16.32 9.18
C ALA A 203 1.50 -15.08 9.75
N HIS A 204 1.21 -14.73 11.01
CA HIS A 204 2.05 -13.77 11.71
C HIS A 204 3.44 -14.37 11.96
N GLY A 205 4.49 -13.62 11.67
CA GLY A 205 5.88 -14.12 11.72
C GLY A 205 6.28 -15.03 10.54
N ALA A 206 5.38 -15.26 9.56
CA ALA A 206 5.77 -16.00 8.36
C ALA A 206 6.93 -15.27 7.65
N ARG A 207 7.92 -16.07 7.18
CA ARG A 207 9.04 -15.59 6.38
C ARG A 207 9.17 -16.44 5.13
N VAL A 208 9.28 -15.80 3.98
CA VAL A 208 9.40 -16.45 2.67
C VAL A 208 10.42 -15.70 1.84
N SER A 209 11.39 -16.43 1.27
CA SER A 209 12.32 -15.85 0.30
C SER A 209 11.73 -15.91 -1.11
N LEU A 210 11.74 -14.79 -1.82
CA LEU A 210 11.32 -14.63 -3.20
C LEU A 210 12.54 -14.23 -4.03
N ASP A 211 13.41 -15.18 -4.35
CA ASP A 211 14.60 -14.94 -5.17
C ASP A 211 15.47 -13.77 -4.64
N GLY A 212 15.85 -13.87 -3.36
CA GLY A 212 16.67 -12.88 -2.66
C GLY A 212 15.90 -11.74 -1.97
N LEU A 213 14.61 -11.59 -2.24
CA LEU A 213 13.72 -10.70 -1.50
C LEU A 213 13.08 -11.44 -0.32
N GLU A 214 13.19 -10.92 0.89
CA GLU A 214 12.61 -11.53 2.09
C GLU A 214 11.21 -10.95 2.37
N LEU A 215 10.19 -11.81 2.34
CA LEU A 215 8.80 -11.45 2.60
C LEU A 215 8.37 -11.89 4.00
N PHE A 216 7.88 -10.95 4.81
CA PHE A 216 7.42 -11.19 6.17
C PHE A 216 5.92 -10.92 6.30
N GLY A 217 5.21 -11.80 7.04
CA GLY A 217 3.80 -11.63 7.38
C GLY A 217 3.62 -11.07 8.80
N SER A 218 2.81 -10.02 8.96
CA SER A 218 2.34 -9.57 10.26
C SER A 218 0.81 -9.53 10.29
N PHE A 219 0.19 -9.82 11.44
CA PHE A 219 -1.23 -9.46 11.62
C PHE A 219 -1.41 -7.97 11.33
N HIS A 220 -2.57 -7.62 10.75
CA HIS A 220 -2.87 -6.22 10.41
C HIS A 220 -3.01 -5.37 11.68
N VAL A 221 -2.50 -4.14 11.65
CA VAL A 221 -2.52 -3.15 12.75
C VAL A 221 -3.91 -2.55 13.01
N SER A 222 -4.99 -3.20 12.60
CA SER A 222 -6.37 -2.76 12.79
C SER A 222 -6.76 -2.73 14.27
N GLN A 223 -7.67 -1.83 14.63
CA GLN A 223 -8.23 -1.75 15.97
C GLN A 223 -8.74 -3.10 16.48
N ARG A 224 -9.39 -3.90 15.63
CA ARG A 224 -9.86 -5.23 15.99
C ARG A 224 -8.72 -6.12 16.51
N ASN A 225 -7.59 -6.16 15.82
CA ASN A 225 -6.47 -7.01 16.21
C ASN A 225 -5.73 -6.49 17.44
N THR A 226 -5.59 -5.17 17.56
CA THR A 226 -4.88 -4.55 18.70
C THR A 226 -5.71 -4.58 19.99
N PHE A 227 -7.03 -4.32 19.92
CA PHE A 227 -7.89 -4.35 21.10
C PHE A 227 -8.17 -5.77 21.62
N THR A 228 -8.17 -6.77 20.73
CA THR A 228 -8.34 -8.17 21.15
C THR A 228 -7.04 -8.84 21.59
N GLY A 229 -5.91 -8.14 21.54
CA GLY A 229 -4.59 -8.70 21.83
C GLY A 229 -4.07 -9.69 20.79
N LYS A 230 -4.75 -9.85 19.64
CA LYS A 230 -4.29 -10.69 18.54
C LYS A 230 -2.97 -10.18 17.96
N LEU A 231 -2.77 -8.86 17.93
CA LEU A 231 -1.51 -8.22 17.63
C LEU A 231 -1.14 -7.32 18.81
N THR A 232 -0.02 -7.63 19.47
CA THR A 232 0.57 -6.76 20.49
C THR A 232 1.63 -5.84 19.87
N PRO A 233 1.97 -4.71 20.51
CA PRO A 233 3.06 -3.84 20.07
C PRO A 233 4.39 -4.59 19.93
N GLU A 234 4.71 -5.52 20.85
CA GLU A 234 5.94 -6.30 20.80
C GLU A 234 5.99 -7.21 19.60
N MET A 235 4.90 -7.95 19.33
CA MET A 235 4.80 -8.81 18.16
C MET A 235 5.07 -8.05 16.85
N LEU A 236 4.56 -6.81 16.73
CA LEU A 236 4.80 -5.98 15.56
C LEU A 236 6.26 -5.52 15.48
N ARG A 237 6.85 -5.08 16.60
CA ARG A 237 8.26 -4.67 16.67
C ARG A 237 9.19 -5.81 16.29
N ASP A 238 8.91 -7.04 16.72
CA ASP A 238 9.75 -8.20 16.40
C ASP A 238 9.77 -8.50 14.90
N VAL A 239 8.61 -8.46 14.22
CA VAL A 239 8.55 -8.60 12.76
C VAL A 239 9.31 -7.46 12.08
N LEU A 240 9.14 -6.21 12.54
CA LEU A 240 9.82 -5.06 11.97
C LEU A 240 11.35 -5.10 12.18
N ARG A 241 11.85 -5.54 13.35
CA ARG A 241 13.29 -5.72 13.60
C ARG A 241 13.87 -6.76 12.66
N THR A 242 13.23 -7.93 12.56
CA THR A 242 13.69 -9.00 11.65
C THR A 242 13.71 -8.55 10.19
N ALA A 243 12.69 -7.81 9.76
CA ALA A 243 12.62 -7.26 8.40
C ALA A 243 13.66 -6.15 8.17
N LYS A 244 13.92 -5.29 9.18
CA LYS A 244 14.97 -4.26 9.17
C LYS A 244 16.35 -4.88 8.98
N GLU A 245 16.65 -5.93 9.75
CA GLU A 245 17.91 -6.69 9.63
C GLU A 245 18.05 -7.30 8.23
N ALA A 246 17.01 -7.98 7.72
CA ALA A 246 17.00 -8.54 6.38
C ALA A 246 17.17 -7.48 5.27
N ALA A 247 16.66 -6.26 5.51
CA ALA A 247 16.86 -5.13 4.62
C ALA A 247 18.27 -4.51 4.74
N GLY A 248 19.11 -4.93 5.70
CA GLY A 248 20.43 -4.35 5.97
C GLY A 248 20.34 -2.88 6.40
N LEU A 249 19.29 -2.51 7.10
CA LEU A 249 19.13 -1.20 7.72
C LEU A 249 19.70 -1.23 9.14
N ALA A 250 20.49 -0.22 9.50
CA ALA A 250 21.12 -0.11 10.81
C ALA A 250 20.13 0.34 11.92
#